data_07ddaf836d206cf14cd2c21f005b075d
#
_entry.id   07ddaf836d206cf14cd2c21f005b075d
#
_cell.length_a   1.000
_cell.length_b   1.000
_cell.length_c   1.000
_cell.angle_alpha   90.00
_cell.angle_beta   90.00
_cell.angle_gamma   90.00
#
_symmetry.space_group_name_H-M   'P 1'
#
loop_
_entity.id
_entity.type
_entity.pdbx_description
1 polymer ?
#
loop_
_entity_poly.entity_id
_entity_poly.type
_entity_poly.pdbx_seq_one_letter_code
_entity_poly.pdbx_strand_id
1 'polypeptide(L)'
;MIEIKDLTKSFDGVEVLSHISMTLEKGKIYGLVGRNGSGKTMLMKHILGFVSPTSGSITIDGKILGKDIDAPDNIGAIIENPGFLPGYSGFRNLKMLASIRHKISDEEIKNAIRLVGLDPESKKHVGKYSLGMRQRLGLAQALME
;
A
#
# COMPACT_ATOMS: atom_id res chain seq x y z
N MET A 1 -6.58 10.91 -8.65
CA MET A 1 -6.77 11.97 -7.63
C MET A 1 -7.49 11.36 -6.44
N ILE A 2 -7.06 11.66 -5.21
CA ILE A 2 -7.72 11.19 -3.98
C ILE A 2 -8.24 12.43 -3.24
N GLU A 3 -9.54 12.45 -2.95
CA GLU A 3 -10.17 13.50 -2.16
C GLU A 3 -10.70 12.91 -0.87
N ILE A 4 -10.35 13.51 0.25
CA ILE A 4 -10.81 13.16 1.58
C ILE A 4 -11.62 14.32 2.12
N LYS A 5 -12.87 14.07 2.53
CA LYS A 5 -13.80 15.09 3.00
C LYS A 5 -14.30 14.73 4.39
N ASP A 6 -13.93 15.56 5.37
CA ASP A 6 -14.42 15.51 6.75
C ASP A 6 -14.30 14.12 7.41
N LEU A 7 -13.19 13.43 7.10
CA LEU A 7 -12.95 12.05 7.54
C LEU A 7 -12.73 12.00 9.03
N THR A 8 -13.61 11.29 9.72
CA THR A 8 -13.49 11.00 11.17
C THR A 8 -13.51 9.50 11.38
N LYS A 9 -12.65 9.01 12.27
CA LYS A 9 -12.66 7.63 12.75
C LYS A 9 -12.56 7.57 14.25
N SER A 10 -13.53 6.91 14.86
CA SER A 10 -13.55 6.60 16.29
C SER A 10 -13.61 5.09 16.52
N PHE A 11 -12.99 4.64 17.60
CA PHE A 11 -13.10 3.29 18.16
C PHE A 11 -13.47 3.43 19.63
N ASP A 12 -14.56 2.80 20.05
CA ASP A 12 -15.03 2.80 21.44
C ASP A 12 -15.10 4.22 22.07
N GLY A 13 -15.53 5.20 21.26
CA GLY A 13 -15.66 6.61 21.68
C GLY A 13 -14.36 7.42 21.63
N VAL A 14 -13.22 6.82 21.26
CA VAL A 14 -11.95 7.52 21.10
C VAL A 14 -11.71 7.87 19.64
N GLU A 15 -11.60 9.16 19.31
CA GLU A 15 -11.25 9.62 17.96
C GLU A 15 -9.77 9.38 17.67
N VAL A 16 -9.52 8.64 16.59
CA VAL A 16 -8.18 8.37 16.05
C VAL A 16 -7.86 9.29 14.87
N LEU A 17 -8.89 9.62 14.08
CA LEU A 17 -8.86 10.65 13.06
C LEU A 17 -10.04 11.60 13.30
N SER A 18 -9.80 12.89 13.24
CA SER A 18 -10.80 13.92 13.51
C SER A 18 -10.84 14.94 12.36
N HIS A 19 -11.96 14.97 11.66
CA HIS A 19 -12.29 15.97 10.62
C HIS A 19 -11.19 16.22 9.58
N ILE A 20 -10.56 15.14 9.08
CA ILE A 20 -9.47 15.24 8.09
C ILE A 20 -10.06 15.57 6.71
N SER A 21 -9.60 16.67 6.13
CA SER A 21 -9.93 17.03 4.74
C SER A 21 -8.65 17.37 3.99
N MET A 22 -8.44 16.70 2.85
CA MET A 22 -7.29 16.94 1.96
C MET A 22 -7.55 16.41 0.56
N THR A 23 -6.78 16.94 -0.39
CA THR A 23 -6.75 16.45 -1.78
C THR A 23 -5.33 16.04 -2.15
N LEU A 24 -5.17 14.83 -2.66
CA LEU A 24 -3.91 14.31 -3.19
C LEU A 24 -4.02 14.23 -4.71
N GLU A 25 -3.30 15.12 -5.40
CA GLU A 25 -3.30 15.22 -6.86
C GLU A 25 -2.40 14.16 -7.49
N LYS A 26 -2.71 13.75 -8.71
CA LYS A 26 -1.85 12.86 -9.49
C LYS A 26 -0.50 13.52 -9.81
N GLY A 27 0.57 12.72 -9.84
CA GLY A 27 1.91 13.17 -10.19
C GLY A 27 2.60 14.03 -9.12
N LYS A 28 2.04 14.13 -7.93
CA LYS A 28 2.64 14.83 -6.78
C LYS A 28 3.16 13.85 -5.74
N ILE A 29 4.12 14.30 -4.96
CA ILE A 29 4.65 13.59 -3.78
C ILE A 29 4.19 14.36 -2.54
N TYR A 30 3.54 13.68 -1.62
CA TYR A 30 3.05 14.25 -0.37
C TYR A 30 3.75 13.62 0.82
N GLY A 31 4.18 14.44 1.77
CA GLY A 31 4.76 14.01 3.03
C GLY A 31 3.70 14.05 4.15
N LEU A 32 3.38 12.90 4.74
CA LEU A 32 2.52 12.82 5.92
C LEU A 32 3.37 12.82 7.19
N VAL A 33 3.42 13.96 7.88
CA VAL A 33 4.26 14.18 9.05
C VAL A 33 3.41 14.18 10.33
N GLY A 34 3.92 13.57 11.39
CA GLY A 34 3.26 13.52 12.70
C GLY A 34 3.95 12.57 13.65
N ARG A 35 3.65 12.70 14.95
CA ARG A 35 4.17 11.81 16.02
C ARG A 35 3.71 10.35 15.82
N ASN A 36 4.36 9.42 16.49
CA ASN A 36 3.86 8.05 16.56
C ASN A 36 2.49 8.05 17.27
N GLY A 37 1.53 7.28 16.73
CA GLY A 37 0.16 7.27 17.22
C GLY A 37 -0.75 8.40 16.71
N SER A 38 -0.26 9.32 15.85
CA SER A 38 -1.07 10.44 15.32
C SER A 38 -2.04 10.05 14.18
N GLY A 39 -2.30 8.76 13.96
CA GLY A 39 -3.28 8.32 12.97
C GLY A 39 -2.76 8.15 11.53
N LYS A 40 -1.45 8.39 11.22
CA LYS A 40 -0.91 8.29 9.86
C LYS A 40 -1.20 6.94 9.19
N THR A 41 -0.89 5.85 9.88
CA THR A 41 -1.18 4.49 9.38
C THR A 41 -2.68 4.25 9.22
N MET A 42 -3.48 4.80 10.13
CA MET A 42 -4.94 4.70 10.06
C MET A 42 -5.48 5.41 8.82
N LEU A 43 -4.98 6.62 8.52
CA LEU A 43 -5.35 7.35 7.30
C LEU A 43 -5.02 6.54 6.04
N MET A 44 -3.83 5.93 5.97
CA MET A 44 -3.46 5.06 4.84
C MET A 44 -4.40 3.85 4.73
N LYS A 45 -4.75 3.20 5.84
CA LYS A 45 -5.69 2.07 5.86
C LYS A 45 -7.09 2.47 5.36
N HIS A 46 -7.53 3.71 5.63
CA HIS A 46 -8.79 4.23 5.08
C HIS A 46 -8.70 4.44 3.57
N ILE A 47 -7.61 5.06 3.05
CA ILE A 47 -7.40 5.26 1.61
C ILE A 47 -7.39 3.92 0.85
N LEU A 48 -6.89 2.85 1.46
CA LEU A 48 -6.84 1.51 0.89
C LEU A 48 -8.15 0.71 1.02
N GLY A 49 -9.14 1.24 1.72
CA GLY A 49 -10.41 0.54 1.94
C GLY A 49 -10.36 -0.53 3.03
N PHE A 50 -9.25 -0.64 3.79
CA PHE A 50 -9.14 -1.64 4.86
C PHE A 50 -9.97 -1.31 6.09
N VAL A 51 -10.35 -0.05 6.25
CA VAL A 51 -11.15 0.45 7.37
C VAL A 51 -12.17 1.46 6.85
N SER A 52 -13.41 1.29 7.22
CA SER A 52 -14.47 2.26 6.91
C SER A 52 -14.46 3.43 7.89
N PRO A 53 -14.66 4.66 7.44
CA PRO A 53 -14.77 5.82 8.31
C PRO A 53 -16.01 5.76 9.22
N THR A 54 -15.98 6.47 10.36
CA THR A 54 -17.15 6.70 11.20
C THR A 54 -18.05 7.77 10.55
N SER A 55 -17.43 8.82 9.98
CA SER A 55 -18.11 9.83 9.16
C SER A 55 -17.15 10.41 8.12
N GLY A 56 -17.69 11.18 7.17
CA GLY A 56 -16.95 11.71 6.05
C GLY A 56 -16.84 10.72 4.89
N SER A 57 -16.01 11.03 3.90
CA SER A 57 -15.86 10.21 2.71
C SER A 57 -14.48 10.31 2.08
N ILE A 58 -14.12 9.27 1.34
CA ILE A 58 -12.93 9.24 0.48
C ILE A 58 -13.39 8.97 -0.94
N THR A 59 -12.95 9.79 -1.87
CA THR A 59 -13.22 9.65 -3.31
C THR A 59 -11.89 9.40 -4.03
N ILE A 60 -11.83 8.36 -4.84
CA ILE A 60 -10.65 7.98 -5.62
C ILE A 60 -11.03 8.00 -7.09
N ASP A 61 -10.41 8.89 -7.86
CA ASP A 61 -10.70 9.10 -9.29
C ASP A 61 -12.21 9.24 -9.58
N GLY A 62 -12.94 9.98 -8.72
CA GLY A 62 -14.36 10.24 -8.84
C GLY A 62 -15.30 9.17 -8.27
N LYS A 63 -14.75 8.05 -7.76
CA LYS A 63 -15.54 6.97 -7.14
C LYS A 63 -15.43 7.00 -5.62
N ILE A 64 -16.55 6.91 -4.93
CA ILE A 64 -16.60 6.91 -3.47
C ILE A 64 -16.23 5.53 -2.94
N LEU A 65 -15.21 5.49 -2.09
CA LEU A 65 -14.77 4.28 -1.42
C LEU A 65 -15.81 3.80 -0.39
N GLY A 66 -16.10 2.51 -0.40
CA GLY A 66 -17.14 1.91 0.44
C GLY A 66 -18.58 2.07 -0.10
N LYS A 67 -18.75 2.72 -1.28
CA LYS A 67 -20.05 2.87 -1.95
C LYS A 67 -19.99 2.44 -3.42
N ASP A 68 -19.09 3.04 -4.20
CA ASP A 68 -18.93 2.76 -5.62
C ASP A 68 -17.85 1.72 -5.88
N ILE A 69 -16.86 1.65 -4.97
CA ILE A 69 -15.76 0.68 -4.97
C ILE A 69 -15.46 0.26 -3.53
N ASP A 70 -15.09 -1.00 -3.33
CA ASP A 70 -14.68 -1.51 -2.00
C ASP A 70 -13.21 -1.25 -1.71
N ALA A 71 -12.37 -1.24 -2.75
CA ALA A 71 -10.94 -0.95 -2.67
C ALA A 71 -10.45 -0.28 -3.96
N PRO A 72 -9.39 0.53 -3.90
CA PRO A 72 -8.79 1.11 -5.10
C PRO A 72 -8.07 0.06 -5.94
N ASP A 73 -8.24 0.11 -7.27
CA ASP A 73 -7.64 -0.86 -8.19
C ASP A 73 -6.14 -0.61 -8.46
N ASN A 74 -5.69 0.64 -8.43
CA ASN A 74 -4.37 1.06 -8.88
C ASN A 74 -3.60 1.81 -7.77
N ILE A 75 -3.62 1.29 -6.55
CA ILE A 75 -2.84 1.82 -5.43
C ILE A 75 -1.99 0.70 -4.86
N GLY A 76 -0.67 0.78 -5.04
CA GLY A 76 0.27 -0.03 -4.30
C GLY A 76 0.56 0.59 -2.93
N ALA A 77 0.66 -0.24 -1.90
CA ALA A 77 0.92 0.24 -0.54
C ALA A 77 1.90 -0.66 0.21
N ILE A 78 2.68 -0.01 1.06
CA ILE A 78 3.48 -0.69 2.08
C ILE A 78 3.01 -0.18 3.43
N ILE A 79 2.34 -1.04 4.19
CA ILE A 79 1.94 -0.76 5.55
C ILE A 79 2.75 -1.68 6.46
N GLU A 80 3.56 -1.07 7.35
CA GLU A 80 4.44 -1.79 8.26
C GLU A 80 5.51 -2.62 7.52
N ASN A 81 5.84 -3.83 8.01
CA ASN A 81 6.82 -4.69 7.38
C ASN A 81 6.15 -5.64 6.39
N PRO A 82 6.66 -5.75 5.16
CA PRO A 82 6.15 -6.74 4.21
C PRO A 82 6.26 -8.17 4.76
N GLY A 83 5.15 -8.89 4.78
CA GLY A 83 5.05 -10.26 5.29
C GLY A 83 5.49 -11.31 4.25
N PHE A 84 6.72 -11.22 3.74
CA PHE A 84 7.23 -12.21 2.79
C PHE A 84 7.49 -13.57 3.42
N LEU A 85 7.32 -14.62 2.64
CA LEU A 85 7.63 -15.99 3.02
C LEU A 85 9.17 -16.18 3.02
N PRO A 86 9.80 -16.45 4.18
CA PRO A 86 11.25 -16.42 4.32
C PRO A 86 11.96 -17.53 3.54
N GLY A 87 11.30 -18.64 3.26
CA GLY A 87 11.85 -19.80 2.55
C GLY A 87 11.87 -19.69 1.03
N TYR A 88 11.39 -18.58 0.46
CA TYR A 88 11.33 -18.38 -0.98
C TYR A 88 12.19 -17.18 -1.41
N SER A 89 12.60 -17.16 -2.71
CA SER A 89 13.28 -16.02 -3.31
C SER A 89 12.36 -14.80 -3.42
N GLY A 90 12.91 -13.61 -3.65
CA GLY A 90 12.13 -12.39 -3.87
C GLY A 90 11.16 -12.52 -5.03
N PHE A 91 11.65 -12.99 -6.19
CA PHE A 91 10.80 -13.23 -7.36
C PHE A 91 9.63 -14.18 -7.05
N ARG A 92 9.89 -15.30 -6.36
CA ARG A 92 8.85 -16.28 -6.05
C ARG A 92 7.79 -15.72 -5.09
N ASN A 93 8.19 -14.89 -4.12
CA ASN A 93 7.26 -14.18 -3.26
C ASN A 93 6.32 -13.27 -4.06
N LEU A 94 6.88 -12.42 -4.94
CA LEU A 94 6.07 -11.51 -5.76
C LEU A 94 5.20 -12.25 -6.76
N LYS A 95 5.70 -13.32 -7.38
CA LYS A 95 4.90 -14.15 -8.30
C LYS A 95 3.68 -14.77 -7.62
N MET A 96 3.81 -15.23 -6.38
CA MET A 96 2.68 -15.77 -5.62
C MET A 96 1.62 -14.69 -5.37
N LEU A 97 2.02 -13.46 -5.06
CA LEU A 97 1.09 -12.33 -4.89
C LEU A 97 0.42 -11.95 -6.22
N ALA A 98 1.19 -11.80 -7.29
CA ALA A 98 0.69 -11.49 -8.63
C ALA A 98 -0.30 -12.56 -9.15
N SER A 99 -0.12 -13.84 -8.73
CA SER A 99 -1.04 -14.92 -9.11
C SER A 99 -2.44 -14.80 -8.49
N ILE A 100 -2.65 -13.94 -7.52
CA ILE A 100 -3.98 -13.69 -6.93
C ILE A 100 -4.87 -12.91 -7.92
N ARG A 101 -4.29 -11.94 -8.61
CA ARG A 101 -5.02 -11.06 -9.54
C ARG A 101 -4.83 -11.42 -11.01
N HIS A 102 -3.77 -12.15 -11.35
CA HIS A 102 -3.39 -12.54 -12.72
C HIS A 102 -3.31 -11.37 -13.71
N LYS A 103 -2.87 -10.19 -13.25
CA LYS A 103 -2.82 -8.97 -14.07
C LYS A 103 -1.49 -8.74 -14.76
N ILE A 104 -0.41 -9.31 -14.26
CA ILE A 104 0.95 -9.05 -14.73
C ILE A 104 1.71 -10.35 -15.03
N SER A 105 2.64 -10.25 -15.98
CA SER A 105 3.52 -11.33 -16.40
C SER A 105 4.75 -11.49 -15.49
N ASP A 106 5.44 -12.62 -15.61
CA ASP A 106 6.71 -12.87 -14.92
C ASP A 106 7.77 -11.80 -15.26
N GLU A 107 7.78 -11.28 -16.50
CA GLU A 107 8.74 -10.25 -16.89
C GLU A 107 8.44 -8.88 -16.23
N GLU A 108 7.18 -8.52 -16.09
CA GLU A 108 6.78 -7.31 -15.37
C GLU A 108 7.17 -7.39 -13.88
N ILE A 109 7.01 -8.55 -13.25
CA ILE A 109 7.49 -8.80 -11.88
C ILE A 109 9.02 -8.63 -11.80
N LYS A 110 9.76 -9.21 -12.76
CA LYS A 110 11.22 -9.08 -12.82
C LYS A 110 11.65 -7.62 -13.02
N ASN A 111 10.94 -6.87 -13.85
CA ASN A 111 11.18 -5.45 -14.06
C ASN A 111 10.97 -4.62 -12.78
N ALA A 112 9.91 -4.89 -12.02
CA ALA A 112 9.69 -4.24 -10.73
C ALA A 112 10.83 -4.54 -9.74
N ILE A 113 11.35 -5.78 -9.71
CA ILE A 113 12.49 -6.15 -8.87
C ILE A 113 13.77 -5.41 -9.31
N ARG A 114 14.03 -5.30 -10.61
CA ARG A 114 15.19 -4.55 -11.16
C ARG A 114 15.09 -3.07 -10.82
N LEU A 115 13.88 -2.49 -10.91
CA LEU A 115 13.62 -1.07 -10.65
C LEU A 115 14.06 -0.66 -9.23
N VAL A 116 13.91 -1.55 -8.26
CA VAL A 116 14.33 -1.30 -6.88
C VAL A 116 15.77 -1.72 -6.59
N GLY A 117 16.55 -2.08 -7.61
CA GLY A 117 17.96 -2.46 -7.49
C GLY A 117 18.19 -3.82 -6.85
N LEU A 118 17.27 -4.76 -7.04
CA LEU A 118 17.43 -6.17 -6.68
C LEU A 118 17.60 -7.03 -7.94
N ASP A 119 18.22 -8.20 -7.78
CA ASP A 119 18.38 -9.17 -8.85
C ASP A 119 17.18 -10.14 -8.87
N PRO A 120 16.35 -10.14 -9.94
CA PRO A 120 15.19 -11.02 -10.07
C PRO A 120 15.55 -12.50 -10.21
N GLU A 121 16.77 -12.82 -10.71
CA GLU A 121 17.25 -14.19 -10.89
C GLU A 121 17.90 -14.75 -9.61
N SER A 122 18.06 -13.94 -8.59
CA SER A 122 18.66 -14.35 -7.31
C SER A 122 17.83 -15.47 -6.66
N LYS A 123 18.49 -16.60 -6.39
CA LYS A 123 17.90 -17.72 -5.65
C LYS A 123 17.98 -17.54 -4.13
N LYS A 124 18.55 -16.43 -3.67
CA LYS A 124 18.68 -16.13 -2.23
C LYS A 124 17.29 -16.01 -1.61
N HIS A 125 17.06 -16.74 -0.54
CA HIS A 125 15.79 -16.70 0.19
C HIS A 125 15.61 -15.38 0.93
N VAL A 126 14.38 -14.85 0.98
CA VAL A 126 14.05 -13.57 1.63
C VAL A 126 14.38 -13.59 3.13
N GLY A 127 14.35 -14.75 3.79
CA GLY A 127 14.80 -14.90 5.17
C GLY A 127 16.25 -14.49 5.40
N LYS A 128 17.09 -14.53 4.35
CA LYS A 128 18.50 -14.09 4.37
C LYS A 128 18.72 -12.66 3.84
N TYR A 129 17.64 -11.94 3.51
CA TYR A 129 17.72 -10.55 3.07
C TYR A 129 18.04 -9.62 4.24
N SER A 130 18.85 -8.59 3.98
CA SER A 130 18.97 -7.47 4.92
C SER A 130 17.64 -6.73 5.05
N LEU A 131 17.49 -5.90 6.07
CA LEU A 131 16.31 -5.04 6.23
C LEU A 131 16.08 -4.19 4.98
N GLY A 132 17.12 -3.55 4.46
CA GLY A 132 17.02 -2.74 3.23
C GLY A 132 16.63 -3.54 1.99
N MET A 133 17.07 -4.79 1.86
CA MET A 133 16.63 -5.67 0.76
C MET A 133 15.14 -6.03 0.90
N ARG A 134 14.65 -6.31 2.11
CA ARG A 134 13.22 -6.57 2.34
C ARG A 134 12.37 -5.33 2.07
N GLN A 135 12.81 -4.14 2.48
CA GLN A 135 12.12 -2.90 2.18
C GLN A 135 12.05 -2.63 0.67
N ARG A 136 13.17 -2.82 -0.05
CA ARG A 136 13.18 -2.68 -1.52
C ARG A 136 12.27 -3.70 -2.21
N LEU A 137 12.22 -4.94 -1.74
CA LEU A 137 11.29 -5.92 -2.26
C LEU A 137 9.82 -5.53 -2.01
N GLY A 138 9.52 -4.91 -0.85
CA GLY A 138 8.22 -4.31 -0.56
C GLY A 138 7.86 -3.17 -1.53
N LEU A 139 8.83 -2.31 -1.89
CA LEU A 139 8.63 -1.30 -2.93
C LEU A 139 8.32 -1.94 -4.29
N ALA A 140 9.05 -3.00 -4.67
CA ALA A 140 8.75 -3.73 -5.90
C ALA A 140 7.32 -4.30 -5.89
N GLN A 141 6.86 -4.85 -4.76
CA GLN A 141 5.48 -5.32 -4.58
C GLN A 141 4.47 -4.20 -4.81
N ALA A 142 4.70 -3.01 -4.24
CA ALA A 142 3.79 -1.88 -4.38
C ALA A 142 3.76 -1.27 -5.80
N LEU A 143 4.81 -1.49 -6.60
CA LEU A 143 4.98 -0.92 -7.93
C LEU A 143 4.65 -1.88 -9.07
N MET A 144 4.48 -3.17 -8.79
CA MET A 144 4.36 -4.19 -9.85
C MET A 144 2.97 -4.26 -10.49
N GLU A 145 1.91 -3.74 -9.84
CA GLU A 145 0.53 -3.75 -10.33
C GLU A 145 -0.11 -2.36 -10.39
#